data_f678a256769d576474350ec13db9a96f
#
_entry.id   f678a256769d576474350ec13db9a96f
#
_cell.length_a   1.000
_cell.length_b   1.000
_cell.length_c   1.000
_cell.angle_alpha   90.00
_cell.angle_beta   90.00
_cell.angle_gamma   90.00
#
_symmetry.space_group_name_H-M   'P 1'
#
loop_
_entity.id
_entity.type
_entity.pdbx_description
1 polymer ?
#
loop_
_entity_poly.entity_id
_entity_poly.type
_entity_poly.pdbx_seq_one_letter_code
_entity_poly.pdbx_strand_id
1 'polypeptide(L)'
;MSIKVKGLFEDIGGAGRVTELRRKKLANASSRPDPRDPIRELADRLHPAEMKFRCVSVTDASPSAKTFRFESVDGPIPVFQCGQFVSFRLRIGESLLTRPYTISSAPYEARGEKPFFEITVRRNVPYLVPDYLFENVKPGDVLDGALPFGTFYWEPLRDTKNIVALAGGSGITPFYSMAKEIAHGKMRGCTLTILYGSVKSDDIVLKAELDKVCAECKAVKVVHVLSDDPTWQGEKGFITKELIEKYSSPD
;
A
#
# COMPACT_ATOMS: atom_id res chain seq x y z
N MET A 1 -46.44 -11.68 6.25
CA MET A 1 -46.26 -10.61 5.24
C MET A 1 -45.82 -11.30 3.95
N SER A 2 -46.68 -11.36 2.94
CA SER A 2 -46.39 -12.03 1.67
C SER A 2 -45.62 -11.06 0.77
N ILE A 3 -44.38 -11.37 0.43
CA ILE A 3 -43.60 -10.60 -0.54
C ILE A 3 -44.15 -10.93 -1.92
N LYS A 4 -44.89 -10.00 -2.55
CA LYS A 4 -45.26 -10.10 -3.97
C LYS A 4 -44.02 -9.84 -4.81
N VAL A 5 -43.48 -10.89 -5.43
CA VAL A 5 -42.49 -10.76 -6.49
C VAL A 5 -43.19 -10.24 -7.74
N LYS A 6 -42.79 -9.07 -8.25
CA LYS A 6 -43.29 -8.55 -9.52
C LYS A 6 -42.87 -9.46 -10.66
N GLY A 7 -43.76 -9.69 -11.60
CA GLY A 7 -43.48 -10.54 -12.76
C GLY A 7 -42.51 -9.90 -13.74
N LEU A 8 -41.76 -10.71 -14.50
CA LEU A 8 -40.76 -10.31 -15.45
C LEU A 8 -41.23 -9.21 -16.42
N PHE A 9 -42.51 -9.23 -16.85
CA PHE A 9 -43.08 -8.23 -17.74
C PHE A 9 -43.30 -6.86 -17.07
N GLU A 10 -43.56 -6.80 -15.77
CA GLU A 10 -43.64 -5.53 -15.03
C GLU A 10 -42.25 -4.89 -14.88
N ASP A 11 -41.21 -5.70 -14.70
CA ASP A 11 -39.84 -5.25 -14.59
C ASP A 11 -39.32 -4.70 -15.93
N ILE A 12 -39.65 -5.34 -17.07
CA ILE A 12 -39.35 -4.85 -18.41
C ILE A 12 -40.05 -3.51 -18.70
N GLY A 13 -41.32 -3.38 -18.32
CA GLY A 13 -42.06 -2.11 -18.43
C GLY A 13 -41.50 -1.01 -17.51
N GLY A 14 -40.99 -1.38 -16.35
CA GLY A 14 -40.28 -0.49 -15.44
C GLY A 14 -38.97 0.01 -16.03
N ALA A 15 -38.17 -0.87 -16.60
CA ALA A 15 -36.92 -0.53 -17.27
C ALA A 15 -37.13 0.41 -18.48
N GLY A 16 -38.20 0.16 -19.27
CA GLY A 16 -38.58 1.04 -20.38
C GLY A 16 -38.89 2.47 -19.91
N ARG A 17 -39.68 2.61 -18.85
CA ARG A 17 -39.99 3.92 -18.23
C ARG A 17 -38.76 4.65 -17.71
N VAL A 18 -37.87 3.96 -17.04
CA VAL A 18 -36.60 4.54 -16.54
C VAL A 18 -35.75 5.01 -17.71
N THR A 19 -35.64 4.20 -18.76
CA THR A 19 -34.88 4.57 -19.97
C THR A 19 -35.46 5.80 -20.67
N GLU A 20 -36.80 5.89 -20.78
CA GLU A 20 -37.45 7.06 -21.34
C GLU A 20 -37.30 8.32 -20.50
N LEU A 21 -37.42 8.22 -19.16
CA LEU A 21 -37.16 9.32 -18.25
C LEU A 21 -35.70 9.80 -18.33
N ARG A 22 -34.76 8.87 -18.45
CA ARG A 22 -33.34 9.19 -18.62
C ARG A 22 -33.09 9.89 -19.94
N ARG A 23 -33.73 9.43 -21.06
CA ARG A 23 -33.65 10.07 -22.38
C ARG A 23 -34.23 11.49 -22.34
N LYS A 24 -35.36 11.71 -21.67
CA LYS A 24 -35.96 13.03 -21.50
C LYS A 24 -35.08 13.97 -20.66
N LYS A 25 -34.49 13.44 -19.57
CA LYS A 25 -33.54 14.23 -18.77
C LYS A 25 -32.28 14.62 -19.55
N LEU A 26 -31.73 13.66 -20.36
CA LEU A 26 -30.55 13.94 -21.18
C LEU A 26 -30.88 14.95 -22.33
N ALA A 27 -32.04 14.86 -22.93
CA ALA A 27 -32.47 15.81 -23.98
C ALA A 27 -32.67 17.22 -23.43
N ASN A 28 -33.06 17.35 -22.17
CA ASN A 28 -33.24 18.64 -21.50
C ASN A 28 -32.00 19.06 -20.66
N ALA A 29 -30.94 18.27 -20.69
CA ALA A 29 -29.72 18.60 -19.98
C ALA A 29 -29.04 19.82 -20.65
N SER A 30 -28.58 20.75 -19.82
CA SER A 30 -27.79 21.87 -20.30
C SER A 30 -26.50 21.35 -20.96
N SER A 31 -26.19 21.85 -22.16
CA SER A 31 -24.89 21.61 -22.79
C SER A 31 -23.76 22.43 -22.17
N ARG A 32 -24.10 23.31 -21.22
CA ARG A 32 -23.08 24.05 -20.45
C ARG A 32 -22.45 23.09 -19.45
N PRO A 33 -21.11 22.98 -19.40
CA PRO A 33 -20.44 22.25 -18.34
C PRO A 33 -20.88 22.90 -17.01
N ASP A 34 -21.20 22.06 -16.03
CA ASP A 34 -21.48 22.53 -14.67
C ASP A 34 -20.25 23.31 -14.17
N PRO A 35 -20.37 24.62 -13.88
CA PRO A 35 -19.20 25.47 -13.67
C PRO A 35 -18.42 25.14 -12.39
N ARG A 36 -18.99 24.34 -11.49
CA ARG A 36 -18.32 23.82 -10.28
C ARG A 36 -19.02 22.59 -9.76
N ASP A 37 -18.25 21.49 -9.65
CA ASP A 37 -18.59 20.33 -8.83
C ASP A 37 -17.65 20.27 -7.62
N PRO A 38 -18.02 20.84 -6.47
CA PRO A 38 -17.16 20.87 -5.28
C PRO A 38 -16.83 19.48 -4.74
N ILE A 39 -17.69 18.48 -5.01
CA ILE A 39 -17.43 17.09 -4.62
C ILE A 39 -16.33 16.50 -5.50
N ARG A 40 -16.40 16.74 -6.80
CA ARG A 40 -15.37 16.31 -7.75
C ARG A 40 -14.03 17.01 -7.49
N GLU A 41 -14.05 18.33 -7.27
CA GLU A 41 -12.85 19.08 -6.90
C GLU A 41 -12.21 18.54 -5.62
N LEU A 42 -13.02 18.16 -4.62
CA LEU A 42 -12.54 17.52 -3.40
C LEU A 42 -11.96 16.11 -3.68
N ALA A 43 -12.66 15.30 -4.50
CA ALA A 43 -12.20 13.98 -4.89
C ALA A 43 -10.86 14.05 -5.65
N ASP A 44 -10.73 14.97 -6.60
CA ASP A 44 -9.50 15.18 -7.37
C ASP A 44 -8.33 15.64 -6.47
N ARG A 45 -8.61 16.41 -5.41
CA ARG A 45 -7.59 16.78 -4.41
C ARG A 45 -7.18 15.62 -3.51
N LEU A 46 -8.12 14.76 -3.13
CA LEU A 46 -7.86 13.60 -2.26
C LEU A 46 -7.21 12.43 -3.03
N HIS A 47 -7.53 12.31 -4.31
CA HIS A 47 -7.08 11.24 -5.21
C HIS A 47 -6.66 11.81 -6.57
N PRO A 48 -5.57 12.58 -6.63
CA PRO A 48 -5.11 13.17 -7.88
C PRO A 48 -4.72 12.06 -8.87
N ALA A 49 -5.21 12.20 -10.11
CA ALA A 49 -4.95 11.23 -11.16
C ALA A 49 -3.47 11.17 -11.60
N GLU A 50 -2.76 12.28 -11.42
CA GLU A 50 -1.35 12.44 -11.77
C GLU A 50 -0.65 13.34 -10.79
N MET A 51 0.55 12.96 -10.37
CA MET A 51 1.44 13.73 -9.52
C MET A 51 2.89 13.49 -9.93
N LYS A 52 3.75 14.43 -9.56
CA LYS A 52 5.19 14.31 -9.71
C LYS A 52 5.85 14.11 -8.35
N PHE A 53 6.74 13.13 -8.28
CA PHE A 53 7.44 12.77 -7.06
C PHE A 53 8.94 12.86 -7.29
N ARG A 54 9.63 13.69 -6.49
CA ARG A 54 11.09 13.79 -6.52
C ARG A 54 11.70 12.76 -5.60
N CYS A 55 12.58 11.92 -6.12
CA CYS A 55 13.43 11.08 -5.30
C CYS A 55 14.40 11.96 -4.51
N VAL A 56 14.43 11.83 -3.20
CA VAL A 56 15.32 12.61 -2.32
C VAL A 56 16.41 11.78 -1.69
N SER A 57 16.21 10.47 -1.56
CA SER A 57 17.26 9.56 -1.13
C SER A 57 17.00 8.13 -1.63
N VAL A 58 18.08 7.38 -1.77
CA VAL A 58 18.09 5.94 -2.04
C VAL A 58 19.02 5.30 -1.02
N THR A 59 18.53 4.31 -0.29
CA THR A 59 19.29 3.59 0.74
C THR A 59 19.12 2.08 0.57
N ASP A 60 20.13 1.32 0.96
CA ASP A 60 20.04 -0.14 0.93
C ASP A 60 19.16 -0.63 2.09
N ALA A 61 18.16 -1.44 1.79
CA ALA A 61 17.27 -2.11 2.76
C ALA A 61 17.66 -3.58 3.00
N SER A 62 18.44 -4.14 2.09
CA SER A 62 19.17 -5.40 2.14
C SER A 62 20.11 -5.47 0.92
N PRO A 63 20.99 -6.48 0.77
CA PRO A 63 21.79 -6.67 -0.44
C PRO A 63 20.97 -6.72 -1.73
N SER A 64 19.75 -7.24 -1.68
CA SER A 64 18.86 -7.34 -2.83
C SER A 64 17.77 -6.28 -2.89
N ALA A 65 17.68 -5.36 -1.92
CA ALA A 65 16.59 -4.39 -1.82
C ALA A 65 17.06 -2.97 -1.53
N LYS A 66 16.38 -1.99 -2.13
CA LYS A 66 16.60 -0.56 -1.88
C LYS A 66 15.30 0.13 -1.47
N THR A 67 15.43 1.10 -0.57
CA THR A 67 14.36 2.03 -0.21
C THR A 67 14.58 3.35 -0.93
N PHE A 68 13.56 3.79 -1.66
CA PHE A 68 13.50 5.07 -2.35
C PHE A 68 12.56 5.99 -1.60
N ARG A 69 13.05 7.15 -1.21
CA ARG A 69 12.24 8.19 -0.56
C ARG A 69 11.86 9.25 -1.55
N PHE A 70 10.60 9.65 -1.52
CA PHE A 70 10.01 10.64 -2.43
C PHE A 70 9.33 11.76 -1.67
N GLU A 71 9.48 12.98 -2.19
CA GLU A 71 8.67 14.14 -1.84
C GLU A 71 7.76 14.49 -3.02
N SER A 72 6.60 15.08 -2.73
CA SER A 72 5.71 15.57 -3.78
C SER A 72 6.20 16.90 -4.33
N VAL A 73 6.14 17.06 -5.66
CA VAL A 73 6.47 18.31 -6.35
C VAL A 73 5.23 19.19 -6.52
N ASP A 74 4.06 18.58 -6.70
CA ASP A 74 2.82 19.25 -7.14
C ASP A 74 1.86 19.60 -5.98
N GLY A 75 2.33 19.56 -4.73
CA GLY A 75 1.49 19.86 -3.57
C GLY A 75 1.60 18.84 -2.46
N PRO A 76 0.66 18.79 -1.53
CA PRO A 76 0.73 17.87 -0.40
C PRO A 76 0.57 16.42 -0.86
N ILE A 77 1.29 15.51 -0.20
CA ILE A 77 1.08 14.07 -0.39
C ILE A 77 -0.34 13.72 0.06
N PRO A 78 -1.18 13.08 -0.79
CA PRO A 78 -2.51 12.61 -0.42
C PRO A 78 -2.49 11.74 0.85
N VAL A 79 -3.61 11.71 1.56
CA VAL A 79 -3.76 10.85 2.75
C VAL A 79 -3.78 9.39 2.30
N PHE A 80 -2.87 8.60 2.83
CA PHE A 80 -2.85 7.16 2.60
C PHE A 80 -2.87 6.40 3.93
N GLN A 81 -3.18 5.11 3.86
CA GLN A 81 -3.16 4.18 4.97
C GLN A 81 -2.05 3.13 4.77
N CYS A 82 -1.57 2.55 5.89
CA CYS A 82 -0.59 1.47 5.84
C CYS A 82 -1.08 0.31 4.99
N GLY A 83 -0.30 -0.07 3.99
CA GLY A 83 -0.63 -1.14 3.05
C GLY A 83 -1.16 -0.66 1.70
N GLN A 84 -1.53 0.62 1.57
CA GLN A 84 -1.81 1.21 0.27
C GLN A 84 -0.53 1.42 -0.54
N PHE A 85 -0.69 1.64 -1.85
CA PHE A 85 0.42 1.72 -2.79
C PHE A 85 0.37 3.00 -3.65
N VAL A 86 1.53 3.38 -4.15
CA VAL A 86 1.71 4.34 -5.23
C VAL A 86 1.81 3.59 -6.55
N SER A 87 1.22 4.14 -7.60
CA SER A 87 1.35 3.64 -8.96
C SER A 87 2.24 4.57 -9.78
N PHE A 88 3.47 4.15 -10.07
CA PHE A 88 4.39 4.93 -10.90
C PHE A 88 4.20 4.64 -12.37
N ARG A 89 4.30 5.68 -13.19
CA ARG A 89 4.42 5.60 -14.64
C ARG A 89 5.87 5.85 -15.04
N LEU A 90 6.48 4.84 -15.65
CA LEU A 90 7.89 4.83 -15.99
C LEU A 90 8.07 4.65 -17.49
N ARG A 91 8.84 5.53 -18.11
CA ARG A 91 9.25 5.34 -19.50
C ARG A 91 10.58 4.62 -19.54
N ILE A 92 10.58 3.41 -20.08
CA ILE A 92 11.78 2.58 -20.25
C ILE A 92 11.94 2.27 -21.74
N GLY A 93 12.91 2.92 -22.38
CA GLY A 93 13.02 2.95 -23.84
C GLY A 93 11.76 3.57 -24.45
N GLU A 94 11.14 2.85 -25.40
CA GLU A 94 9.90 3.29 -26.05
C GLU A 94 8.62 2.91 -25.26
N SER A 95 8.73 2.07 -24.22
CA SER A 95 7.60 1.56 -23.45
C SER A 95 7.24 2.48 -22.30
N LEU A 96 5.93 2.74 -22.15
CA LEU A 96 5.36 3.36 -20.95
C LEU A 96 4.76 2.27 -20.06
N LEU A 97 5.33 2.11 -18.88
CA LEU A 97 4.96 1.06 -17.95
C LEU A 97 4.39 1.65 -16.66
N THR A 98 3.30 1.07 -16.19
CA THR A 98 2.72 1.42 -14.89
C THR A 98 2.97 0.29 -13.91
N ARG A 99 3.54 0.61 -12.73
CA ARG A 99 3.83 -0.40 -11.68
C ARG A 99 3.43 0.10 -10.30
N PRO A 100 2.69 -0.72 -9.55
CA PRO A 100 2.35 -0.44 -8.17
C PRO A 100 3.52 -0.81 -7.24
N TYR A 101 3.74 0.04 -6.24
CA TYR A 101 4.66 -0.23 -5.13
C TYR A 101 3.99 0.15 -3.82
N THR A 102 3.92 -0.81 -2.89
CA THR A 102 3.42 -0.54 -1.55
C THR A 102 4.24 0.57 -0.89
N ILE A 103 3.56 1.51 -0.25
CA ILE A 103 4.20 2.56 0.53
C ILE A 103 4.74 1.93 1.81
N SER A 104 6.07 1.91 1.95
CA SER A 104 6.76 1.32 3.10
C SER A 104 6.95 2.30 4.26
N SER A 105 6.85 3.61 4.01
CA SER A 105 6.79 4.62 5.07
C SER A 105 5.44 4.60 5.79
N ALA A 106 5.39 5.17 6.99
CA ALA A 106 4.15 5.31 7.72
C ALA A 106 3.38 6.58 7.29
N PRO A 107 2.03 6.59 7.35
CA PRO A 107 1.21 7.75 7.03
C PRO A 107 1.58 9.03 7.78
N TYR A 108 2.02 8.94 9.05
CA TYR A 108 2.41 10.14 9.81
C TYR A 108 3.64 10.84 9.21
N GLU A 109 4.54 10.12 8.52
CA GLU A 109 5.74 10.67 7.89
C GLU A 109 5.41 11.59 6.71
N ALA A 110 4.26 11.39 6.09
CA ALA A 110 3.73 12.26 5.04
C ALA A 110 3.01 13.51 5.60
N ARG A 111 3.01 13.74 6.92
CA ARG A 111 2.31 14.84 7.62
C ARG A 111 3.24 15.75 8.43
N GLY A 112 4.53 15.44 8.47
CA GLY A 112 5.51 16.22 9.19
C GLY A 112 5.90 17.53 8.49
N GLU A 113 6.89 18.20 9.02
CA GLU A 113 7.44 19.45 8.44
C GLU A 113 8.08 19.21 7.05
N LYS A 114 8.64 18.05 6.84
CA LYS A 114 9.19 17.59 5.56
C LYS A 114 8.47 16.31 5.16
N PRO A 115 7.29 16.44 4.52
CA PRO A 115 6.45 15.30 4.19
C PRO A 115 7.11 14.45 3.10
N PHE A 116 7.17 13.14 3.32
CA PHE A 116 7.68 12.18 2.35
C PHE A 116 6.91 10.87 2.41
N PHE A 117 7.09 10.05 1.37
CA PHE A 117 6.76 8.64 1.40
C PHE A 117 7.92 7.82 0.86
N GLU A 118 7.93 6.53 1.21
CA GLU A 118 8.96 5.58 0.77
C GLU A 118 8.34 4.37 0.09
N ILE A 119 9.07 3.83 -0.87
CA ILE A 119 8.85 2.48 -1.37
C ILE A 119 10.12 1.67 -1.16
N THR A 120 9.97 0.38 -0.86
CA THR A 120 11.10 -0.54 -0.78
C THR A 120 10.94 -1.59 -1.87
N VAL A 121 11.92 -1.62 -2.77
CA VAL A 121 11.91 -2.44 -3.98
C VAL A 121 12.97 -3.51 -3.86
N ARG A 122 12.59 -4.77 -4.09
CA ARG A 122 13.53 -5.88 -4.18
C ARG A 122 13.85 -6.19 -5.63
N ARG A 123 15.12 -6.38 -5.92
CA ARG A 123 15.63 -6.78 -7.22
C ARG A 123 15.91 -8.28 -7.23
N ASN A 124 15.11 -9.02 -7.99
CA ASN A 124 15.40 -10.42 -8.35
C ASN A 124 15.62 -10.44 -9.86
N VAL A 125 16.85 -10.58 -10.31
CA VAL A 125 17.23 -10.51 -11.74
C VAL A 125 16.64 -11.69 -12.51
N PRO A 126 16.11 -11.51 -13.75
CA PRO A 126 15.95 -10.26 -14.50
C PRO A 126 14.55 -9.68 -14.38
N TYR A 127 14.41 -8.45 -13.91
CA TYR A 127 13.12 -7.73 -13.88
C TYR A 127 13.28 -6.31 -14.40
N LEU A 128 12.65 -5.98 -15.49
CA LEU A 128 12.77 -4.72 -16.22
C LEU A 128 12.61 -3.48 -15.34
N VAL A 129 11.56 -3.39 -14.53
CA VAL A 129 11.28 -2.18 -13.75
C VAL A 129 12.10 -2.09 -12.47
N PRO A 130 12.26 -3.15 -11.65
CA PRO A 130 13.20 -3.10 -10.52
C PRO A 130 14.64 -2.79 -10.96
N ASP A 131 15.11 -3.36 -12.06
CA ASP A 131 16.44 -3.08 -12.60
C ASP A 131 16.56 -1.61 -13.00
N TYR A 132 15.56 -1.07 -13.70
CA TYR A 132 15.53 0.35 -14.06
C TYR A 132 15.59 1.27 -12.83
N LEU A 133 14.80 0.97 -11.78
CA LEU A 133 14.81 1.77 -10.55
C LEU A 133 16.19 1.74 -9.88
N PHE A 134 16.82 0.57 -9.79
CA PHE A 134 18.13 0.41 -9.15
C PHE A 134 19.26 1.12 -9.88
N GLU A 135 19.22 1.18 -11.21
CA GLU A 135 20.30 1.67 -12.04
C GLU A 135 20.13 3.15 -12.41
N ASN A 136 18.89 3.60 -12.57
CA ASN A 136 18.62 4.90 -13.17
C ASN A 136 18.00 5.91 -12.20
N VAL A 137 17.30 5.49 -11.13
CA VAL A 137 16.66 6.45 -10.23
C VAL A 137 17.62 6.87 -9.12
N LYS A 138 17.88 8.19 -9.06
CA LYS A 138 18.82 8.82 -8.13
C LYS A 138 18.17 10.01 -7.43
N PRO A 139 18.73 10.48 -6.30
CA PRO A 139 18.30 11.74 -5.69
C PRO A 139 18.30 12.89 -6.70
N GLY A 140 17.18 13.60 -6.79
CA GLY A 140 16.91 14.67 -7.75
C GLY A 140 15.97 14.28 -8.89
N ASP A 141 15.89 13.00 -9.25
CA ASP A 141 15.02 12.53 -10.33
C ASP A 141 13.54 12.66 -9.97
N VAL A 142 12.72 12.94 -10.97
CA VAL A 142 11.28 13.11 -10.82
C VAL A 142 10.55 12.00 -11.57
N LEU A 143 9.66 11.31 -10.90
CA LEU A 143 8.82 10.26 -11.46
C LEU A 143 7.36 10.71 -11.47
N ASP A 144 6.65 10.34 -12.55
CA ASP A 144 5.20 10.50 -12.63
C ASP A 144 4.49 9.33 -11.95
N GLY A 145 3.42 9.62 -11.24
CA GLY A 145 2.64 8.59 -10.56
C GLY A 145 1.37 9.12 -9.93
N ALA A 146 0.69 8.27 -9.20
CA ALA A 146 -0.47 8.64 -8.40
C ALA A 146 -0.56 7.77 -7.15
N LEU A 147 -1.11 8.31 -6.09
CA LEU A 147 -1.42 7.61 -4.82
C LEU A 147 -2.62 8.31 -4.14
N PRO A 148 -3.28 7.65 -3.16
CA PRO A 148 -3.11 6.27 -2.78
C PRO A 148 -4.04 5.33 -3.55
N PHE A 149 -3.62 4.07 -3.70
CA PHE A 149 -4.45 3.00 -4.22
C PHE A 149 -4.44 1.79 -3.29
N GLY A 150 -5.43 0.91 -3.45
CA GLY A 150 -5.52 -0.36 -2.74
C GLY A 150 -6.43 -0.30 -1.52
N THR A 151 -6.93 -1.49 -1.16
CA THR A 151 -7.87 -1.71 -0.05
C THR A 151 -7.28 -2.57 1.05
N PHE A 152 -5.99 -2.92 0.95
CA PHE A 152 -5.29 -3.65 1.99
C PHE A 152 -4.81 -2.69 3.07
N TYR A 153 -5.64 -2.46 4.09
CA TYR A 153 -5.32 -1.67 5.27
C TYR A 153 -6.17 -2.09 6.45
N TRP A 154 -5.69 -1.82 7.65
CA TRP A 154 -6.45 -2.05 8.87
C TRP A 154 -7.57 -1.02 9.02
N GLU A 155 -8.80 -1.52 9.25
CA GLU A 155 -9.99 -0.68 9.40
C GLU A 155 -10.58 -0.86 10.82
N PRO A 156 -10.62 0.21 11.63
CA PRO A 156 -11.03 0.12 13.04
C PRO A 156 -12.42 -0.47 13.30
N LEU A 157 -13.32 -0.32 12.33
CA LEU A 157 -14.72 -0.82 12.45
C LEU A 157 -14.89 -2.25 11.96
N ARG A 158 -13.91 -2.78 11.24
CA ARG A 158 -13.95 -4.13 10.64
C ARG A 158 -13.00 -5.10 11.33
N ASP A 159 -11.80 -4.64 11.65
CA ASP A 159 -10.68 -5.49 11.96
C ASP A 159 -10.37 -5.51 13.46
N THR A 160 -9.85 -6.63 13.95
CA THR A 160 -9.40 -6.75 15.33
C THR A 160 -8.14 -5.93 15.58
N LYS A 161 -7.87 -5.60 16.84
CA LYS A 161 -6.68 -4.88 17.25
C LYS A 161 -5.45 -5.79 17.39
N ASN A 162 -5.67 -7.10 17.47
CA ASN A 162 -4.60 -8.08 17.52
C ASN A 162 -4.33 -8.59 16.09
N ILE A 163 -3.25 -8.10 15.48
CA ILE A 163 -2.95 -8.32 14.07
C ILE A 163 -1.83 -9.35 13.96
N VAL A 164 -2.09 -10.43 13.23
CA VAL A 164 -1.08 -11.40 12.83
C VAL A 164 -0.81 -11.23 11.33
N ALA A 165 0.43 -10.90 10.99
CA ALA A 165 0.87 -10.64 9.64
C ALA A 165 1.76 -11.77 9.12
N LEU A 166 1.50 -12.23 7.90
CA LEU A 166 2.32 -13.22 7.21
C LEU A 166 3.03 -12.53 6.05
N ALA A 167 4.34 -12.37 6.16
CA ALA A 167 5.15 -11.67 5.18
C ALA A 167 6.20 -12.59 4.55
N GLY A 168 6.50 -12.39 3.27
CA GLY A 168 7.58 -13.06 2.55
C GLY A 168 8.38 -12.04 1.73
N GLY A 169 9.70 -11.98 1.92
CA GLY A 169 10.57 -11.08 1.18
C GLY A 169 10.10 -9.62 1.18
N SER A 170 9.92 -9.01 0.01
CA SER A 170 9.43 -7.62 -0.12
C SER A 170 7.97 -7.42 0.31
N GLY A 171 7.20 -8.49 0.55
CA GLY A 171 5.86 -8.42 1.13
C GLY A 171 5.82 -7.92 2.58
N ILE A 172 6.96 -7.63 3.18
CA ILE A 172 7.08 -6.98 4.49
C ILE A 172 6.64 -5.50 4.49
N THR A 173 6.66 -4.83 3.34
CA THR A 173 6.48 -3.38 3.24
C THR A 173 5.18 -2.85 3.85
N PRO A 174 3.97 -3.43 3.66
CA PRO A 174 2.76 -2.95 4.30
C PRO A 174 2.82 -3.09 5.83
N PHE A 175 3.42 -4.17 6.32
CA PHE A 175 3.51 -4.44 7.75
C PHE A 175 4.59 -3.60 8.45
N TYR A 176 5.66 -3.24 7.75
CA TYR A 176 6.63 -2.27 8.24
C TYR A 176 5.99 -0.88 8.41
N SER A 177 5.18 -0.45 7.45
CA SER A 177 4.38 0.77 7.58
C SER A 177 3.44 0.72 8.80
N MET A 178 2.72 -0.40 9.00
CA MET A 178 1.84 -0.61 10.17
C MET A 178 2.63 -0.62 11.50
N ALA A 179 3.79 -1.28 11.53
CA ALA A 179 4.66 -1.33 12.70
C ALA A 179 5.08 0.07 13.16
N LYS A 180 5.45 0.94 12.23
CA LYS A 180 5.80 2.34 12.50
C LYS A 180 4.60 3.15 13.01
N GLU A 181 3.40 2.98 12.44
CA GLU A 181 2.17 3.64 12.90
C GLU A 181 1.79 3.22 14.31
N ILE A 182 1.93 1.92 14.66
CA ILE A 182 1.70 1.41 16.00
C ILE A 182 2.73 2.00 16.98
N ALA A 183 4.02 1.96 16.63
CA ALA A 183 5.08 2.52 17.44
C ALA A 183 4.93 4.02 17.69
N HIS A 184 4.42 4.75 16.71
CA HIS A 184 4.11 6.18 16.82
C HIS A 184 2.79 6.47 17.57
N GLY A 185 2.04 5.45 17.99
CA GLY A 185 0.80 5.59 18.76
C GLY A 185 -0.42 6.02 17.95
N LYS A 186 -0.38 5.89 16.62
CA LYS A 186 -1.50 6.24 15.72
C LYS A 186 -2.51 5.12 15.60
N MET A 187 -2.09 3.85 15.54
CA MET A 187 -2.97 2.69 15.63
C MET A 187 -3.15 2.27 17.10
N ARG A 188 -3.96 3.04 17.84
CA ARG A 188 -4.08 2.91 19.29
C ARG A 188 -4.64 1.56 19.74
N GLY A 189 -3.92 0.91 20.65
CA GLY A 189 -4.29 -0.37 21.24
C GLY A 189 -4.14 -1.56 20.30
N CYS A 190 -3.58 -1.36 19.10
CA CYS A 190 -3.23 -2.46 18.21
C CYS A 190 -1.92 -3.12 18.64
N THR A 191 -1.87 -4.44 18.45
CA THR A 191 -0.64 -5.24 18.50
C THR A 191 -0.39 -5.86 17.14
N LEU A 192 0.88 -6.06 16.79
CA LEU A 192 1.26 -6.63 15.50
C LEU A 192 2.34 -7.69 15.71
N THR A 193 2.00 -8.94 15.38
CA THR A 193 2.96 -10.03 15.29
C THR A 193 3.19 -10.38 13.84
N ILE A 194 4.42 -10.23 13.36
CA ILE A 194 4.80 -10.51 11.97
C ILE A 194 5.56 -11.83 11.92
N LEU A 195 5.02 -12.84 11.25
CA LEU A 195 5.77 -14.01 10.82
C LEU A 195 6.43 -13.67 9.48
N TYR A 196 7.76 -13.55 9.47
CA TYR A 196 8.49 -13.02 8.34
C TYR A 196 9.40 -14.06 7.71
N GLY A 197 8.95 -14.62 6.57
CA GLY A 197 9.67 -15.58 5.76
C GLY A 197 10.75 -14.93 4.88
N SER A 198 11.98 -15.39 5.00
CA SER A 198 13.11 -15.01 4.16
C SER A 198 13.91 -16.25 3.78
N VAL A 199 14.80 -16.15 2.80
CA VAL A 199 15.65 -17.27 2.39
C VAL A 199 16.83 -17.41 3.31
N LYS A 200 17.62 -16.32 3.46
CA LYS A 200 18.85 -16.30 4.27
C LYS A 200 18.86 -15.08 5.19
N SER A 201 19.63 -15.16 6.25
CA SER A 201 19.75 -14.11 7.28
C SER A 201 20.46 -12.86 6.79
N ASP A 202 21.32 -12.98 5.79
CA ASP A 202 22.08 -11.87 5.19
C ASP A 202 21.26 -11.02 4.20
N ASP A 203 20.07 -11.48 3.76
CA ASP A 203 19.21 -10.77 2.82
C ASP A 203 17.76 -10.64 3.31
N ILE A 204 17.58 -10.31 4.58
CA ILE A 204 16.26 -9.98 5.14
C ILE A 204 15.98 -8.50 4.89
N VAL A 205 14.98 -8.21 4.06
CA VAL A 205 14.61 -6.83 3.68
C VAL A 205 14.09 -6.06 4.91
N LEU A 206 14.60 -4.86 5.13
CA LEU A 206 14.25 -3.96 6.25
C LEU A 206 14.50 -4.56 7.64
N LYS A 207 15.47 -5.48 7.77
CA LYS A 207 15.75 -6.15 9.05
C LYS A 207 16.14 -5.17 10.15
N ALA A 208 17.12 -4.31 9.88
CA ALA A 208 17.63 -3.37 10.87
C ALA A 208 16.57 -2.37 11.33
N GLU A 209 15.74 -1.91 10.39
CA GLU A 209 14.63 -1.00 10.65
C GLU A 209 13.53 -1.65 11.48
N LEU A 210 13.19 -2.91 11.17
CA LEU A 210 12.21 -3.67 11.95
C LEU A 210 12.72 -3.98 13.37
N ASP A 211 13.99 -4.39 13.50
CA ASP A 211 14.62 -4.65 14.79
C ASP A 211 14.57 -3.39 15.68
N LYS A 212 14.82 -2.20 15.10
CA LYS A 212 14.69 -0.92 15.79
C LYS A 212 13.27 -0.67 16.28
N VAL A 213 12.27 -0.83 15.41
CA VAL A 213 10.85 -0.64 15.80
C VAL A 213 10.45 -1.60 16.91
N CYS A 214 10.87 -2.88 16.85
CA CYS A 214 10.59 -3.87 17.88
C CYS A 214 11.28 -3.54 19.21
N ALA A 215 12.47 -2.96 19.19
CA ALA A 215 13.17 -2.53 20.40
C ALA A 215 12.48 -1.34 21.09
N GLU A 216 11.90 -0.43 20.31
CA GLU A 216 11.21 0.78 20.77
C GLU A 216 9.73 0.52 21.17
N CYS A 217 9.08 -0.50 20.59
CA CYS A 217 7.64 -0.74 20.77
C CYS A 217 7.31 -2.21 21.04
N LYS A 218 6.95 -2.51 22.30
CA LYS A 218 6.57 -3.87 22.73
C LYS A 218 5.29 -4.41 22.06
N ALA A 219 4.46 -3.54 21.49
CA ALA A 219 3.26 -3.93 20.76
C ALA A 219 3.56 -4.49 19.36
N VAL A 220 4.81 -4.40 18.90
CA VAL A 220 5.28 -4.95 17.63
C VAL A 220 6.27 -6.07 17.88
N LYS A 221 6.03 -7.22 17.25
CA LYS A 221 6.90 -8.40 17.32
C LYS A 221 7.15 -8.94 15.91
N VAL A 222 8.40 -9.28 15.63
CA VAL A 222 8.80 -9.96 14.39
C VAL A 222 9.40 -11.32 14.73
N VAL A 223 8.93 -12.34 14.04
CA VAL A 223 9.46 -13.70 14.10
C VAL A 223 9.99 -14.05 12.71
N HIS A 224 11.30 -14.08 12.57
CA HIS A 224 11.94 -14.45 11.31
C HIS A 224 11.92 -15.97 11.12
N VAL A 225 11.46 -16.41 9.93
CA VAL A 225 11.40 -17.81 9.50
C VAL A 225 12.27 -17.96 8.27
N LEU A 226 13.39 -18.68 8.36
CA LEU A 226 14.36 -18.78 7.27
C LEU A 226 14.31 -20.17 6.61
N SER A 227 14.16 -20.17 5.27
CA SER A 227 14.00 -21.41 4.53
C SER A 227 15.31 -22.10 4.16
N ASP A 228 16.40 -21.34 3.98
CA ASP A 228 17.70 -21.87 3.54
C ASP A 228 18.87 -21.17 4.25
N ASP A 229 18.90 -21.31 5.59
CA ASP A 229 20.03 -20.85 6.41
C ASP A 229 20.33 -21.86 7.52
N PRO A 230 21.30 -22.76 7.32
CA PRO A 230 21.66 -23.77 8.32
C PRO A 230 22.15 -23.18 9.63
N THR A 231 22.74 -21.98 9.60
CA THR A 231 23.33 -21.31 10.77
C THR A 231 22.31 -20.56 11.63
N TRP A 232 21.10 -20.35 11.08
CA TRP A 232 20.02 -19.64 11.77
C TRP A 232 19.56 -20.38 13.02
N GLN A 233 19.46 -19.66 14.14
CA GLN A 233 19.03 -20.22 15.43
C GLN A 233 17.55 -19.99 15.75
N GLY A 234 16.83 -19.27 14.89
CA GLY A 234 15.39 -19.04 15.00
C GLY A 234 14.54 -20.10 14.29
N GLU A 235 13.31 -19.73 13.91
CA GLU A 235 12.41 -20.61 13.17
C GLU A 235 12.95 -20.89 11.77
N LYS A 236 12.83 -22.15 11.32
CA LYS A 236 13.36 -22.63 10.04
C LYS A 236 12.26 -23.17 9.13
N GLY A 237 12.48 -23.10 7.82
CA GLY A 237 11.58 -23.59 6.80
C GLY A 237 10.60 -22.53 6.32
N PHE A 238 9.33 -22.91 6.19
CA PHE A 238 8.24 -22.02 5.73
C PHE A 238 7.28 -21.72 6.86
N ILE A 239 6.49 -20.66 6.68
CA ILE A 239 5.41 -20.31 7.61
C ILE A 239 4.32 -21.39 7.49
N THR A 240 4.13 -22.17 8.53
CA THR A 240 3.13 -23.25 8.62
C THR A 240 1.98 -22.85 9.53
N LYS A 241 0.91 -23.64 9.53
CA LYS A 241 -0.22 -23.48 10.44
C LYS A 241 0.23 -23.55 11.89
N GLU A 242 1.10 -24.47 12.24
CA GLU A 242 1.63 -24.68 13.59
C GLU A 242 2.43 -23.46 14.07
N LEU A 243 3.20 -22.82 13.18
CA LEU A 243 3.90 -21.58 13.50
C LEU A 243 2.92 -20.43 13.71
N ILE A 244 1.87 -20.33 12.89
CA ILE A 244 0.83 -19.31 13.08
C ILE A 244 0.16 -19.51 14.44
N GLU A 245 -0.28 -20.70 14.78
CA GLU A 245 -0.90 -21.04 16.07
C GLU A 245 0.02 -20.78 17.26
N LYS A 246 1.32 -21.05 17.12
CA LYS A 246 2.33 -20.81 18.15
C LYS A 246 2.49 -19.30 18.49
N TYR A 247 2.36 -18.42 17.52
CA TYR A 247 2.63 -17.00 17.65
C TYR A 247 1.38 -16.10 17.57
N SER A 248 0.22 -16.64 17.21
CA SER A 248 -1.06 -15.97 17.35
C SER A 248 -1.61 -16.28 18.73
N SER A 249 -1.88 -15.26 19.55
CA SER A 249 -2.66 -15.47 20.76
C SER A 249 -4.05 -15.92 20.37
N PRO A 250 -4.57 -17.04 20.91
CA PRO A 250 -5.98 -17.35 20.80
C PRO A 250 -6.73 -16.39 21.72
N ASP A 251 -7.34 -15.36 21.19
CA ASP A 251 -8.36 -14.54 21.86
C ASP A 251 -9.72 -14.76 21.19
#